data_8a9ebf58b5ba9392845650434502ea33
#
_entry.id   8a9ebf58b5ba9392845650434502ea33
#
_cell.length_a   1.000
_cell.length_b   1.000
_cell.length_c   1.000
_cell.angle_alpha   90.00
_cell.angle_beta   90.00
_cell.angle_gamma   90.00
#
_symmetry.space_group_name_H-M   'P 1'
#
loop_
_entity.id
_entity.type
_entity.pdbx_description
1 polymer ?
#
loop_
_entity_poly.entity_id
_entity_poly.type
_entity_poly.pdbx_seq_one_letter_code
_entity_poly.pdbx_strand_id
1 'polypeptide(L)'
;MSELLLNHTDVSEKVALSSCVHEMYAGGRSDSLCVRISDTDGQFDKWNLRTGSPVEFKDSGTGTGKMFLYSSAPDSGYYDLRAYSMPPSGTIPNSKAWERVHFSQIGQEIAKRHGLEFESYGVADHVYEYRKQENEEDFKFFGRLCALERAALTIYDGKLIAAYEPYLEAIEPAITIDTTGCHVECEDNSVLSYGSATVSCGPYTGTYKAPGENSRIWVPQKPIKCQSTLEAIRFAAGVLREKNKMLICGSIEASLMPIYAPGIMVNILNQQAPSWSGAFYIYKVRHDYGKHKTKIFFRKKLEGY
;
A
#
# COMPACT_ATOMS: atom_id res chain seq x y z
N MET A 1 18.91 -8.80 16.68
CA MET A 1 18.55 -10.24 16.65
C MET A 1 17.16 -10.30 16.03
N SER A 2 16.97 -11.16 15.04
CA SER A 2 15.67 -11.31 14.37
C SER A 2 14.76 -12.16 15.23
N GLU A 3 13.47 -11.78 15.33
CA GLU A 3 12.45 -12.50 16.08
C GLU A 3 11.32 -12.92 15.15
N LEU A 4 10.89 -14.17 15.23
CA LEU A 4 9.69 -14.68 14.56
C LEU A 4 8.67 -15.12 15.60
N LEU A 5 7.52 -14.46 15.61
CA LEU A 5 6.43 -14.78 16.49
C LEU A 5 5.30 -15.48 15.72
N LEU A 6 4.90 -16.64 16.19
CA LEU A 6 3.78 -17.42 15.66
C LEU A 6 2.75 -17.63 16.78
N ASN A 7 1.49 -17.24 16.57
CA ASN A 7 0.47 -17.23 17.63
C ASN A 7 0.94 -16.53 18.92
N HIS A 8 1.64 -15.37 18.78
CA HIS A 8 2.23 -14.60 19.88
C HIS A 8 3.36 -15.33 20.65
N THR A 9 3.83 -16.48 20.17
CA THR A 9 4.95 -17.22 20.76
C THR A 9 6.21 -16.97 19.93
N ASP A 10 7.28 -16.55 20.57
CA ASP A 10 8.58 -16.45 19.94
C ASP A 10 9.14 -17.86 19.68
N VAL A 11 9.44 -18.11 18.40
CA VAL A 11 9.97 -19.39 17.94
C VAL A 11 11.39 -19.26 17.34
N SER A 12 11.99 -18.09 17.43
CA SER A 12 13.27 -17.76 16.77
C SER A 12 14.41 -18.71 17.11
N GLU A 13 14.49 -19.13 18.38
CA GLU A 13 15.50 -20.10 18.83
C GLU A 13 15.21 -21.55 18.42
N LYS A 14 13.96 -21.84 17.99
CA LYS A 14 13.50 -23.19 17.64
C LYS A 14 13.54 -23.46 16.15
N VAL A 15 13.82 -22.46 15.35
CA VAL A 15 13.78 -22.55 13.89
C VAL A 15 15.02 -21.96 13.25
N ALA A 16 15.44 -22.55 12.13
CA ALA A 16 16.44 -21.96 11.26
C ALA A 16 15.72 -21.31 10.06
N LEU A 17 15.78 -19.99 9.97
CA LEU A 17 15.24 -19.24 8.83
C LEU A 17 16.11 -19.48 7.60
N SER A 18 15.54 -20.07 6.56
CA SER A 18 16.19 -20.28 5.28
C SER A 18 15.99 -19.08 4.34
N SER A 19 14.82 -18.46 4.40
CA SER A 19 14.56 -17.16 3.77
C SER A 19 13.47 -16.40 4.53
N CYS A 20 13.52 -15.07 4.47
CA CYS A 20 12.50 -14.20 5.01
C CYS A 20 12.42 -12.95 4.12
N VAL A 21 11.25 -12.73 3.52
CA VAL A 21 11.00 -11.59 2.62
C VAL A 21 9.76 -10.86 3.07
N HIS A 22 9.90 -9.57 3.35
CA HIS A 22 8.82 -8.66 3.68
C HIS A 22 8.63 -7.63 2.56
N GLU A 23 7.44 -7.58 1.99
CA GLU A 23 7.05 -6.54 1.02
C GLU A 23 5.97 -5.64 1.62
N MET A 24 6.22 -4.34 1.57
CA MET A 24 5.32 -3.29 2.07
C MET A 24 4.87 -2.36 0.95
N TYR A 25 3.64 -1.84 1.05
CA TYR A 25 3.05 -0.96 0.05
C TYR A 25 2.43 0.29 0.71
N ALA A 26 2.66 1.46 0.12
CA ALA A 26 1.99 2.70 0.55
C ALA A 26 0.47 2.68 0.32
N GLY A 27 -0.03 1.72 -0.45
CA GLY A 27 -1.46 1.55 -0.71
C GLY A 27 -1.73 0.63 -1.91
N GLY A 28 -2.99 0.27 -2.07
CA GLY A 28 -3.48 -0.55 -3.19
C GLY A 28 -3.20 -2.05 -3.09
N ARG A 29 -2.34 -2.48 -2.17
CA ARG A 29 -2.03 -3.88 -1.87
C ARG A 29 -1.80 -4.07 -0.39
N SER A 30 -2.04 -5.27 0.10
CA SER A 30 -1.68 -5.71 1.45
C SER A 30 -0.18 -6.00 1.51
N ASP A 31 0.45 -5.66 2.63
CA ASP A 31 1.81 -6.09 2.92
C ASP A 31 1.86 -7.61 3.02
N SER A 32 3.00 -8.19 2.65
CA SER A 32 3.19 -9.63 2.65
C SER A 32 4.50 -10.03 3.31
N LEU A 33 4.47 -11.13 4.06
CA LEU A 33 5.62 -11.78 4.65
C LEU A 33 5.68 -13.21 4.14
N CYS A 34 6.79 -13.57 3.49
CA CYS A 34 7.10 -14.93 3.07
C CYS A 34 8.29 -15.43 3.89
N VAL A 35 8.10 -16.50 4.64
CA VAL A 35 9.14 -17.10 5.48
C VAL A 35 9.29 -18.57 5.09
N ARG A 36 10.54 -18.98 4.87
CA ARG A 36 10.94 -20.39 4.70
C ARG A 36 11.79 -20.84 5.88
N ILE A 37 11.36 -21.88 6.54
CA ILE A 37 11.98 -22.41 7.75
C ILE A 37 12.50 -23.81 7.45
N SER A 38 13.66 -24.15 7.96
CA SER A 38 14.12 -25.53 8.00
C SER A 38 13.35 -26.29 9.10
N ASP A 39 12.70 -27.38 8.75
CA ASP A 39 11.88 -28.21 9.65
C ASP A 39 12.21 -29.69 9.51
N THR A 40 13.48 -30.04 9.62
CA THR A 40 13.95 -31.43 9.51
C THR A 40 13.35 -32.35 10.57
N ASP A 41 12.95 -31.80 11.71
CA ASP A 41 12.42 -32.56 12.87
C ASP A 41 10.90 -32.58 12.93
N GLY A 42 10.18 -32.04 11.95
CA GLY A 42 8.72 -31.99 11.89
C GLY A 42 8.07 -31.24 13.07
N GLN A 43 8.72 -30.15 13.54
CA GLN A 43 8.21 -29.38 14.67
C GLN A 43 6.98 -28.54 14.29
N PHE A 44 6.87 -28.18 13.01
CA PHE A 44 5.85 -27.24 12.52
C PHE A 44 4.43 -27.76 12.70
N ASP A 45 4.19 -29.04 12.48
CA ASP A 45 2.87 -29.68 12.67
C ASP A 45 2.41 -29.61 14.14
N LYS A 46 3.35 -29.52 15.09
CA LYS A 46 3.05 -29.41 16.53
C LYS A 46 2.53 -28.03 16.91
N TRP A 47 2.80 -26.98 16.10
CA TRP A 47 2.35 -25.61 16.40
C TRP A 47 0.93 -25.30 15.95
N ASN A 48 0.28 -26.24 15.25
CA ASN A 48 -1.14 -26.19 14.87
C ASN A 48 -1.55 -24.83 14.29
N LEU A 49 -0.76 -24.31 13.37
CA LEU A 49 -1.02 -23.04 12.70
C LEU A 49 -2.21 -23.18 11.76
N ARG A 50 -3.12 -22.21 11.82
CA ARG A 50 -4.32 -22.16 10.98
C ARG A 50 -4.34 -20.86 10.19
N THR A 51 -5.07 -20.83 9.09
CA THR A 51 -5.39 -19.58 8.38
C THR A 51 -5.94 -18.56 9.37
N GLY A 52 -5.37 -17.35 9.35
CA GLY A 52 -5.70 -16.28 10.29
C GLY A 52 -4.88 -16.27 11.57
N SER A 53 -4.02 -17.28 11.83
CA SER A 53 -3.07 -17.23 12.95
C SER A 53 -2.19 -15.98 12.83
N PRO A 54 -1.97 -15.24 13.94
CA PRO A 54 -1.10 -14.06 13.91
C PRO A 54 0.36 -14.48 13.70
N VAL A 55 1.04 -13.75 12.82
CA VAL A 55 2.46 -13.87 12.49
C VAL A 55 3.08 -12.51 12.59
N GLU A 56 4.25 -12.40 13.20
CA GLU A 56 5.03 -11.17 13.28
C GLU A 56 6.51 -11.49 13.12
N PHE A 57 7.22 -10.68 12.34
CA PHE A 57 8.67 -10.77 12.22
C PHE A 57 9.28 -9.42 12.60
N LYS A 58 10.33 -9.46 13.43
CA LYS A 58 11.08 -8.27 13.87
C LYS A 58 12.55 -8.46 13.56
N ASP A 59 13.21 -7.39 13.15
CA ASP A 59 14.66 -7.34 12.99
C ASP A 59 15.18 -5.94 13.29
N SER A 60 16.25 -5.86 14.09
CA SER A 60 16.99 -4.61 14.34
C SER A 60 16.10 -3.44 14.78
N GLY A 61 15.07 -3.69 15.59
CA GLY A 61 14.16 -2.69 16.13
C GLY A 61 13.04 -2.25 15.19
N THR A 62 12.92 -2.88 14.02
CA THR A 62 11.80 -2.72 13.09
C THR A 62 11.04 -4.04 12.95
N GLY A 63 9.79 -4.00 12.48
CA GLY A 63 9.00 -5.21 12.35
C GLY A 63 7.88 -5.09 11.33
N THR A 64 7.28 -6.24 11.02
CA THR A 64 6.13 -6.32 10.09
C THR A 64 4.84 -5.79 10.71
N GLY A 65 4.81 -5.59 12.04
CA GLY A 65 3.56 -5.51 12.77
C GLY A 65 2.77 -6.82 12.68
N LYS A 66 1.53 -6.79 13.16
CA LYS A 66 0.63 -7.95 13.13
C LYS A 66 0.25 -8.31 11.71
N MET A 67 0.57 -9.53 11.31
CA MET A 67 0.14 -10.14 10.05
C MET A 67 -0.69 -11.39 10.31
N PHE A 68 -1.38 -11.88 9.29
CA PHE A 68 -2.26 -13.04 9.36
C PHE A 68 -1.77 -14.12 8.40
N LEU A 69 -1.61 -15.35 8.91
CA LEU A 69 -1.23 -16.50 8.10
C LEU A 69 -2.32 -16.82 7.06
N TYR A 70 -1.96 -16.95 5.80
CA TYR A 70 -2.85 -17.36 4.71
C TYR A 70 -2.55 -18.75 4.21
N SER A 71 -1.28 -19.12 4.15
CA SER A 71 -0.88 -20.46 3.77
C SER A 71 0.33 -20.93 4.54
N SER A 72 0.38 -22.22 4.79
CA SER A 72 1.52 -22.95 5.30
C SER A 72 1.64 -24.24 4.53
N ALA A 73 2.86 -24.59 4.07
CA ALA A 73 3.08 -25.77 3.24
C ALA A 73 4.42 -26.43 3.56
N PRO A 74 4.44 -27.76 3.82
CA PRO A 74 5.68 -28.53 3.91
C PRO A 74 6.31 -28.70 2.53
N ASP A 75 7.64 -28.61 2.46
CA ASP A 75 8.42 -28.80 1.24
C ASP A 75 9.76 -29.46 1.57
N SER A 76 9.83 -30.79 1.53
CA SER A 76 11.08 -31.59 1.59
C SER A 76 12.04 -31.19 2.74
N GLY A 77 11.53 -31.09 3.97
CA GLY A 77 12.30 -30.70 5.16
C GLY A 77 12.35 -29.19 5.41
N TYR A 78 11.57 -28.43 4.63
CA TYR A 78 11.28 -27.03 4.86
C TYR A 78 9.80 -26.83 5.10
N TYR A 79 9.46 -25.66 5.64
CA TYR A 79 8.09 -25.21 5.79
C TYR A 79 7.96 -23.77 5.29
N ASP A 80 7.09 -23.57 4.29
CA ASP A 80 6.82 -22.26 3.71
C ASP A 80 5.61 -21.62 4.38
N LEU A 81 5.77 -20.42 4.90
CA LEU A 81 4.72 -19.58 5.45
C LEU A 81 4.49 -18.36 4.58
N ARG A 82 3.23 -18.04 4.34
CA ARG A 82 2.83 -16.79 3.71
C ARG A 82 1.78 -16.09 4.55
N ALA A 83 2.10 -14.87 5.00
CA ALA A 83 1.23 -14.02 5.79
C ALA A 83 1.01 -12.69 5.09
N TYR A 84 -0.12 -12.05 5.38
CA TYR A 84 -0.48 -10.72 4.89
C TYR A 84 -0.96 -9.84 6.04
N SER A 85 -0.81 -8.51 5.90
CA SER A 85 -1.35 -7.54 6.86
C SER A 85 -2.89 -7.52 6.87
N MET A 86 -3.53 -7.91 5.77
CA MET A 86 -4.98 -8.00 5.63
C MET A 86 -5.52 -9.26 6.34
N PRO A 87 -6.55 -9.15 7.20
CA PRO A 87 -7.21 -10.32 7.76
C PRO A 87 -7.89 -11.18 6.67
N PRO A 88 -7.92 -12.53 6.79
CA PRO A 88 -8.57 -13.42 5.81
C PRO A 88 -10.05 -13.11 5.58
N SER A 89 -10.76 -12.60 6.59
CA SER A 89 -12.16 -12.15 6.45
C SER A 89 -12.33 -11.05 5.40
N GLY A 90 -11.27 -10.29 5.09
CA GLY A 90 -11.29 -9.24 4.08
C GLY A 90 -11.40 -9.73 2.64
N THR A 91 -11.22 -11.03 2.39
CA THR A 91 -11.40 -11.65 1.06
C THR A 91 -12.86 -12.04 0.77
N ILE A 92 -13.74 -11.89 1.75
CA ILE A 92 -15.14 -12.28 1.61
C ILE A 92 -15.93 -11.10 1.03
N PRO A 93 -16.59 -11.27 -0.15
CA PRO A 93 -17.42 -10.22 -0.72
C PRO A 93 -18.61 -9.88 0.18
N ASN A 94 -18.98 -8.60 0.20
CA ASN A 94 -20.07 -8.07 0.97
C ASN A 94 -20.95 -7.15 0.11
N SER A 95 -22.19 -6.93 0.56
CA SER A 95 -23.11 -5.98 -0.05
C SER A 95 -23.73 -5.09 1.01
N LYS A 96 -23.55 -3.79 0.85
CA LYS A 96 -24.10 -2.78 1.77
C LYS A 96 -24.37 -1.47 1.06
N ALA A 97 -25.41 -0.76 1.52
CA ALA A 97 -25.69 0.62 1.17
C ALA A 97 -25.50 1.51 2.40
N TRP A 98 -24.97 2.69 2.17
CA TRP A 98 -24.87 3.77 3.15
C TRP A 98 -25.56 5.01 2.61
N GLU A 99 -26.27 5.71 3.48
CA GLU A 99 -26.97 6.96 3.19
C GLU A 99 -26.50 8.03 4.18
N ARG A 100 -26.22 9.25 3.69
CA ARG A 100 -25.75 10.39 4.48
C ARG A 100 -24.61 10.02 5.44
N VAL A 101 -23.58 9.42 4.89
CA VAL A 101 -22.47 8.83 5.65
C VAL A 101 -21.18 9.58 5.43
N HIS A 102 -20.40 9.78 6.49
CA HIS A 102 -19.05 10.32 6.40
C HIS A 102 -18.07 9.29 5.85
N PHE A 103 -17.03 9.77 5.16
CA PHE A 103 -15.92 8.92 4.70
C PHE A 103 -15.32 8.11 5.86
N SER A 104 -15.06 8.79 6.99
CA SER A 104 -14.50 8.16 8.20
C SER A 104 -15.40 7.08 8.78
N GLN A 105 -16.72 7.24 8.76
CA GLN A 105 -17.68 6.26 9.27
C GLN A 105 -17.66 4.96 8.45
N ILE A 106 -17.53 5.06 7.11
CA ILE A 106 -17.35 3.89 6.25
C ILE A 106 -16.08 3.15 6.63
N GLY A 107 -14.96 3.86 6.77
CA GLY A 107 -13.68 3.28 7.16
C GLY A 107 -13.72 2.61 8.54
N GLN A 108 -14.31 3.27 9.55
CA GLN A 108 -14.48 2.74 10.90
C GLN A 108 -15.32 1.46 10.93
N GLU A 109 -16.42 1.45 10.17
CA GLU A 109 -17.28 0.29 10.11
C GLU A 109 -16.60 -0.91 9.46
N ILE A 110 -15.90 -0.69 8.34
CA ILE A 110 -15.13 -1.73 7.65
C ILE A 110 -14.01 -2.24 8.56
N ALA A 111 -13.23 -1.36 9.18
CA ALA A 111 -12.17 -1.73 10.10
C ALA A 111 -12.72 -2.60 11.25
N LYS A 112 -13.79 -2.15 11.92
CA LYS A 112 -14.44 -2.88 13.02
C LYS A 112 -14.91 -4.27 12.60
N ARG A 113 -15.46 -4.43 11.39
CA ARG A 113 -15.93 -5.73 10.87
C ARG A 113 -14.80 -6.76 10.76
N HIS A 114 -13.59 -6.29 10.52
CA HIS A 114 -12.40 -7.13 10.37
C HIS A 114 -11.47 -7.13 11.59
N GLY A 115 -11.90 -6.57 12.72
CA GLY A 115 -11.11 -6.51 13.94
C GLY A 115 -9.89 -5.61 13.84
N LEU A 116 -9.99 -4.55 13.03
CA LEU A 116 -8.97 -3.51 12.84
C LEU A 116 -9.42 -2.19 13.49
N GLU A 117 -8.47 -1.32 13.79
CA GLU A 117 -8.71 0.09 14.12
C GLU A 117 -8.64 0.93 12.86
N PHE A 118 -9.44 2.01 12.77
CA PHE A 118 -9.39 2.93 11.64
C PHE A 118 -8.63 4.20 12.00
N GLU A 119 -7.68 4.57 11.15
CA GLU A 119 -6.96 5.85 11.23
C GLU A 119 -7.02 6.58 9.88
N SER A 120 -7.00 7.91 9.93
CA SER A 120 -7.06 8.76 8.75
C SER A 120 -6.10 9.94 8.89
N TYR A 121 -5.27 10.17 7.87
CA TYR A 121 -4.26 11.23 7.84
C TYR A 121 -4.50 12.16 6.65
N GLY A 122 -4.88 13.41 6.94
CA GLY A 122 -5.07 14.46 5.94
C GLY A 122 -6.24 14.27 4.99
N VAL A 123 -7.02 13.19 5.10
CA VAL A 123 -8.20 12.94 4.26
C VAL A 123 -9.36 13.79 4.77
N ALA A 124 -10.01 14.55 3.87
CA ALA A 124 -11.20 15.31 4.22
C ALA A 124 -12.38 14.37 4.49
N ASP A 125 -13.10 14.59 5.59
CA ASP A 125 -14.21 13.74 6.00
C ASP A 125 -15.52 14.14 5.29
N HIS A 126 -15.56 13.91 3.98
CA HIS A 126 -16.72 14.23 3.15
C HIS A 126 -17.93 13.38 3.51
N VAL A 127 -19.13 14.01 3.46
CA VAL A 127 -20.40 13.31 3.56
C VAL A 127 -20.82 12.86 2.16
N TYR A 128 -21.18 11.59 2.04
CA TYR A 128 -21.80 11.01 0.85
C TYR A 128 -23.29 10.85 1.05
N GLU A 129 -24.11 11.35 0.13
CA GLU A 129 -25.56 11.14 0.18
C GLU A 129 -25.92 9.67 0.01
N TYR A 130 -25.17 8.95 -0.85
CA TYR A 130 -25.38 7.52 -1.06
C TYR A 130 -24.10 6.83 -1.56
N ARG A 131 -23.77 5.70 -0.94
CA ARG A 131 -22.72 4.77 -1.41
C ARG A 131 -23.23 3.34 -1.37
N LYS A 132 -22.86 2.56 -2.38
CA LYS A 132 -23.25 1.16 -2.49
C LYS A 132 -22.05 0.30 -2.82
N GLN A 133 -21.89 -0.75 -2.02
CA GLN A 133 -21.03 -1.89 -2.26
C GLN A 133 -21.92 -3.05 -2.73
N GLU A 134 -21.57 -3.71 -3.80
CA GLU A 134 -22.31 -4.82 -4.38
C GLU A 134 -21.40 -5.99 -4.63
N ASN A 135 -21.53 -7.05 -3.83
CA ASN A 135 -20.76 -8.29 -3.97
C ASN A 135 -19.27 -8.04 -4.21
N GLU A 136 -18.70 -7.15 -3.42
CA GLU A 136 -17.31 -6.68 -3.52
C GLU A 136 -16.64 -6.83 -2.15
N GLU A 137 -15.35 -7.18 -2.12
CA GLU A 137 -14.56 -7.22 -0.89
C GLU A 137 -14.46 -5.82 -0.25
N ASP A 138 -14.59 -5.74 1.08
CA ASP A 138 -14.63 -4.48 1.82
C ASP A 138 -13.42 -3.57 1.54
N PHE A 139 -12.22 -4.15 1.55
CA PHE A 139 -11.00 -3.36 1.33
C PHE A 139 -10.82 -2.93 -0.13
N LYS A 140 -11.36 -3.67 -1.10
CA LYS A 140 -11.40 -3.24 -2.52
C LYS A 140 -12.37 -2.08 -2.69
N PHE A 141 -13.57 -2.18 -2.10
CA PHE A 141 -14.56 -1.11 -2.13
C PHE A 141 -14.01 0.17 -1.52
N PHE A 142 -13.48 0.08 -0.29
CA PHE A 142 -12.98 1.25 0.42
C PHE A 142 -11.69 1.80 -0.21
N GLY A 143 -10.79 0.95 -0.70
CA GLY A 143 -9.60 1.36 -1.43
C GLY A 143 -9.91 2.13 -2.71
N ARG A 144 -10.96 1.71 -3.44
CA ARG A 144 -11.46 2.46 -4.60
C ARG A 144 -12.03 3.83 -4.20
N LEU A 145 -12.74 3.91 -3.07
CA LEU A 145 -13.23 5.18 -2.54
C LEU A 145 -12.07 6.08 -2.10
N CYS A 146 -11.06 5.54 -1.41
CA CYS A 146 -9.83 6.26 -1.07
C CYS A 146 -9.14 6.84 -2.31
N ALA A 147 -8.97 6.04 -3.37
CA ALA A 147 -8.34 6.50 -4.60
C ALA A 147 -9.10 7.67 -5.25
N LEU A 148 -10.45 7.66 -5.22
CA LEU A 148 -11.27 8.79 -5.68
C LEU A 148 -11.05 10.07 -4.85
N GLU A 149 -10.75 9.91 -3.57
CA GLU A 149 -10.41 11.01 -2.63
C GLU A 149 -8.91 11.32 -2.59
N ARG A 150 -8.12 10.80 -3.52
CA ARG A 150 -6.65 10.97 -3.60
C ARG A 150 -5.92 10.41 -2.37
N ALA A 151 -6.49 9.41 -1.73
CA ALA A 151 -5.91 8.76 -0.57
C ALA A 151 -5.41 7.34 -0.91
N ALA A 152 -4.35 6.92 -0.26
CA ALA A 152 -3.89 5.54 -0.23
C ALA A 152 -4.55 4.81 0.94
N LEU A 153 -4.91 3.54 0.74
CA LEU A 153 -5.40 2.65 1.78
C LEU A 153 -4.36 1.60 2.10
N THR A 154 -3.96 1.51 3.36
CA THR A 154 -2.96 0.55 3.85
C THR A 154 -3.49 -0.17 5.09
N ILE A 155 -3.06 -1.40 5.30
CA ILE A 155 -3.30 -2.13 6.55
C ILE A 155 -1.93 -2.43 7.15
N TYR A 156 -1.69 -1.91 8.35
CA TYR A 156 -0.46 -2.12 9.09
C TYR A 156 -0.75 -2.27 10.59
N ASP A 157 -0.16 -3.25 11.21
CA ASP A 157 -0.20 -3.52 12.66
C ASP A 157 -1.63 -3.44 13.26
N GLY A 158 -2.58 -4.12 12.63
CA GLY A 158 -3.98 -4.14 13.10
C GLY A 158 -4.77 -2.87 12.81
N LYS A 159 -4.25 -1.95 12.01
CA LYS A 159 -4.90 -0.69 11.66
C LYS A 159 -5.22 -0.62 10.17
N LEU A 160 -6.41 -0.15 9.84
CA LEU A 160 -6.82 0.27 8.52
C LEU A 160 -6.56 1.77 8.38
N ILE A 161 -5.60 2.15 7.54
CA ILE A 161 -5.08 3.50 7.45
C ILE A 161 -5.43 4.09 6.09
N ALA A 162 -6.17 5.21 6.09
CA ALA A 162 -6.40 6.04 4.92
C ALA A 162 -5.53 7.29 4.98
N ALA A 163 -4.59 7.46 4.05
CA ALA A 163 -3.67 8.59 4.05
C ALA A 163 -3.81 9.41 2.75
N TYR A 164 -4.04 10.71 2.87
CA TYR A 164 -4.11 11.62 1.73
C TYR A 164 -2.72 11.76 1.11
N GLU A 165 -2.52 11.20 -0.10
CA GLU A 165 -1.20 11.15 -0.71
C GLU A 165 -0.55 12.53 -0.91
N PRO A 166 -1.29 13.61 -1.35
CA PRO A 166 -0.68 14.94 -1.45
C PRO A 166 -0.17 15.50 -0.12
N TYR A 167 -0.82 15.14 1.01
CA TYR A 167 -0.32 15.51 2.34
C TYR A 167 1.01 14.81 2.64
N LEU A 168 1.13 13.51 2.34
CA LEU A 168 2.37 12.77 2.54
C LEU A 168 3.50 13.29 1.63
N GLU A 169 3.17 13.64 0.38
CA GLU A 169 4.14 14.19 -0.59
C GLU A 169 4.59 15.62 -0.29
N ALA A 170 3.85 16.34 0.57
CA ALA A 170 4.23 17.67 1.04
C ALA A 170 5.20 17.65 2.23
N ILE A 171 5.41 16.47 2.86
CA ILE A 171 6.36 16.32 3.96
C ILE A 171 7.78 16.40 3.41
N GLU A 172 8.62 17.22 4.04
CA GLU A 172 10.04 17.32 3.66
C GLU A 172 10.77 16.00 3.86
N PRO A 173 11.64 15.60 2.92
CA PRO A 173 12.41 14.37 3.03
C PRO A 173 13.32 14.38 4.26
N ALA A 174 13.11 13.46 5.19
CA ALA A 174 13.95 13.31 6.37
C ALA A 174 15.21 12.44 6.15
N ILE A 175 15.22 11.67 5.05
CA ILE A 175 16.26 10.68 4.74
C ILE A 175 16.82 10.98 3.35
N THR A 176 18.14 10.93 3.22
CA THR A 176 18.84 10.99 1.92
C THR A 176 19.41 9.61 1.59
N ILE A 177 19.12 9.13 0.37
CA ILE A 177 19.64 7.89 -0.18
C ILE A 177 20.70 8.22 -1.21
N ASP A 178 21.98 7.94 -0.89
CA ASP A 178 23.06 7.97 -1.86
C ASP A 178 23.06 6.65 -2.63
N THR A 179 22.93 6.72 -3.94
CA THR A 179 22.86 5.53 -4.81
C THR A 179 24.22 4.99 -5.23
N THR A 180 25.32 5.53 -4.69
CA THR A 180 26.68 5.06 -5.00
C THR A 180 26.81 3.57 -4.63
N GLY A 181 27.19 2.75 -5.62
CA GLY A 181 27.27 1.29 -5.45
C GLY A 181 25.94 0.54 -5.40
N CYS A 182 24.81 1.21 -5.59
CA CYS A 182 23.49 0.60 -5.71
C CYS A 182 23.15 0.26 -7.17
N HIS A 183 22.31 -0.75 -7.36
CA HIS A 183 21.65 -0.95 -8.65
C HIS A 183 20.39 -0.07 -8.71
N VAL A 184 20.33 0.82 -9.71
CA VAL A 184 19.25 1.79 -9.89
C VAL A 184 18.59 1.60 -11.24
N GLU A 185 17.28 1.48 -11.24
CA GLU A 185 16.44 1.46 -12.44
C GLU A 185 15.54 2.68 -12.41
N CYS A 186 15.44 3.39 -13.54
CA CYS A 186 14.59 4.58 -13.67
C CYS A 186 13.79 4.51 -14.96
N GLU A 187 12.53 4.93 -14.91
CA GLU A 187 11.60 4.90 -16.03
C GLU A 187 10.80 6.22 -16.08
N ASP A 188 10.83 6.90 -17.24
CA ASP A 188 10.06 8.10 -17.51
C ASP A 188 9.08 7.86 -18.66
N ASN A 189 7.82 7.69 -18.30
CA ASN A 189 6.69 7.56 -19.21
C ASN A 189 5.80 8.81 -19.23
N SER A 190 6.34 9.99 -18.87
CA SER A 190 5.57 11.24 -18.76
C SER A 190 4.86 11.63 -20.07
N VAL A 191 5.36 11.20 -21.22
CA VAL A 191 4.71 11.36 -22.53
C VAL A 191 3.30 10.74 -22.57
N LEU A 192 3.03 9.73 -21.70
CA LEU A 192 1.72 9.07 -21.60
C LEU A 192 0.76 9.78 -20.64
N SER A 193 1.17 10.89 -20.03
CA SER A 193 0.37 11.62 -19.05
C SER A 193 -0.92 12.17 -19.64
N TYR A 194 -1.90 12.39 -18.76
CA TYR A 194 -3.14 13.08 -19.04
C TYR A 194 -3.14 14.43 -18.35
N GLY A 195 -3.59 15.47 -19.05
CA GLY A 195 -3.70 16.83 -18.50
C GLY A 195 -5.02 17.07 -17.76
N SER A 196 -6.04 16.26 -18.01
CA SER A 196 -7.33 16.36 -17.33
C SER A 196 -8.04 15.02 -17.26
N ALA A 197 -9.01 14.91 -16.33
CA ALA A 197 -9.97 13.83 -16.32
C ALA A 197 -11.39 14.36 -16.18
N THR A 198 -12.35 13.65 -16.77
CA THR A 198 -13.77 13.98 -16.66
C THR A 198 -14.54 12.79 -16.11
N VAL A 199 -15.32 13.03 -15.06
CA VAL A 199 -16.25 12.06 -14.46
C VAL A 199 -17.67 12.54 -14.71
N SER A 200 -18.52 11.64 -15.22
CA SER A 200 -19.92 11.92 -15.49
C SER A 200 -20.82 10.82 -14.89
N CYS A 201 -21.92 11.23 -14.25
CA CYS A 201 -22.93 10.33 -13.71
C CYS A 201 -24.30 10.99 -13.72
N GLY A 202 -25.18 10.57 -14.63
CA GLY A 202 -26.49 11.19 -14.81
C GLY A 202 -26.37 12.69 -15.16
N PRO A 203 -27.00 13.60 -14.38
CA PRO A 203 -26.93 15.03 -14.65
C PRO A 203 -25.60 15.68 -14.18
N TYR A 204 -24.77 14.95 -13.44
CA TYR A 204 -23.58 15.51 -12.84
C TYR A 204 -22.34 15.20 -13.70
N THR A 205 -21.63 16.26 -14.08
CA THR A 205 -20.35 16.12 -14.77
C THR A 205 -19.33 17.05 -14.12
N GLY A 206 -18.15 16.53 -13.88
CA GLY A 206 -17.02 17.25 -13.32
C GLY A 206 -15.73 16.96 -14.06
N THR A 207 -14.99 18.03 -14.38
CA THR A 207 -13.65 17.92 -14.98
C THR A 207 -12.63 18.53 -14.04
N TYR A 208 -11.54 17.82 -13.84
CA TYR A 208 -10.37 18.33 -13.15
C TYR A 208 -9.22 18.44 -14.14
N LYS A 209 -8.52 19.58 -14.14
CA LYS A 209 -7.36 19.86 -14.98
C LYS A 209 -6.12 20.02 -14.11
N ALA A 210 -5.10 19.22 -14.37
CA ALA A 210 -3.79 19.36 -13.74
C ALA A 210 -3.06 20.63 -14.28
N PRO A 211 -2.10 21.17 -13.55
CA PRO A 211 -1.22 22.22 -14.04
C PRO A 211 -0.47 21.79 -15.31
N GLY A 212 -0.23 22.72 -16.23
CA GLY A 212 0.52 22.50 -17.47
C GLY A 212 -0.35 22.52 -18.72
N GLU A 213 0.29 22.29 -19.87
CA GLU A 213 -0.33 22.45 -21.20
C GLU A 213 -0.80 21.15 -21.86
N ASN A 214 -0.78 20.01 -21.10
CA ASN A 214 -1.19 18.73 -21.67
C ASN A 214 -2.70 18.71 -21.96
N SER A 215 -3.05 18.51 -23.22
CA SER A 215 -4.44 18.49 -23.71
C SER A 215 -5.12 17.12 -23.66
N ARG A 216 -4.40 16.04 -23.31
CA ARG A 216 -4.99 14.70 -23.27
C ARG A 216 -5.98 14.59 -22.11
N ILE A 217 -7.18 14.10 -22.42
CA ILE A 217 -8.27 13.95 -21.45
C ILE A 217 -8.46 12.46 -21.13
N TRP A 218 -8.53 12.14 -19.85
CA TRP A 218 -8.94 10.80 -19.40
C TRP A 218 -10.43 10.78 -19.08
N VAL A 219 -11.13 9.80 -19.64
CA VAL A 219 -12.53 9.53 -19.30
C VAL A 219 -12.60 8.07 -18.82
N PRO A 220 -13.09 7.79 -17.60
CA PRO A 220 -13.24 6.45 -17.10
C PRO A 220 -14.15 5.60 -17.99
N GLN A 221 -13.72 4.38 -18.32
CA GLN A 221 -14.53 3.45 -19.13
C GLN A 221 -15.77 2.95 -18.39
N LYS A 222 -15.67 2.83 -17.07
CA LYS A 222 -16.80 2.46 -16.21
C LYS A 222 -17.33 3.71 -15.50
N PRO A 223 -18.65 3.92 -15.46
CA PRO A 223 -19.24 5.07 -14.77
C PRO A 223 -18.82 5.10 -13.29
N ILE A 224 -18.37 6.26 -12.83
CA ILE A 224 -18.10 6.52 -11.43
C ILE A 224 -19.33 7.24 -10.86
N LYS A 225 -20.02 6.59 -9.91
CA LYS A 225 -21.21 7.14 -9.30
C LYS A 225 -20.89 8.37 -8.45
N CYS A 226 -21.50 9.50 -8.73
CA CYS A 226 -21.42 10.74 -7.97
C CYS A 226 -22.81 11.37 -7.79
N GLN A 227 -22.97 12.19 -6.76
CA GLN A 227 -24.23 12.77 -6.32
C GLN A 227 -24.27 14.30 -6.47
N SER A 228 -23.18 14.90 -6.95
CA SER A 228 -23.08 16.33 -7.25
C SER A 228 -21.95 16.60 -8.23
N THR A 229 -22.00 17.79 -8.87
CA THR A 229 -20.90 18.26 -9.74
C THR A 229 -19.60 18.46 -8.96
N LEU A 230 -19.67 18.93 -7.72
CA LEU A 230 -18.47 19.09 -6.86
C LEU A 230 -17.82 17.74 -6.54
N GLU A 231 -18.63 16.72 -6.27
CA GLU A 231 -18.14 15.36 -6.07
C GLU A 231 -17.54 14.80 -7.36
N ALA A 232 -18.16 15.01 -8.51
CA ALA A 232 -17.62 14.60 -9.80
C ALA A 232 -16.26 15.25 -10.11
N ILE A 233 -16.07 16.55 -9.80
CA ILE A 233 -14.78 17.24 -9.93
C ILE A 233 -13.72 16.63 -9.01
N ARG A 234 -14.08 16.38 -7.74
CA ARG A 234 -13.19 15.77 -6.75
C ARG A 234 -12.74 14.36 -7.18
N PHE A 235 -13.67 13.55 -7.68
CA PHE A 235 -13.37 12.23 -8.20
C PHE A 235 -12.55 12.26 -9.49
N ALA A 236 -12.78 13.27 -10.35
CA ALA A 236 -11.95 13.47 -11.53
C ALA A 236 -10.49 13.76 -11.15
N ALA A 237 -10.25 14.51 -10.07
CA ALA A 237 -8.91 14.75 -9.55
C ALA A 237 -8.25 13.44 -9.06
N GLY A 238 -8.98 12.60 -8.31
CA GLY A 238 -8.50 11.29 -7.86
C GLY A 238 -8.17 10.35 -9.02
N VAL A 239 -9.06 10.27 -10.01
CA VAL A 239 -8.84 9.45 -11.22
C VAL A 239 -7.61 9.93 -12.01
N LEU A 240 -7.46 11.23 -12.20
CA LEU A 240 -6.31 11.79 -12.92
C LEU A 240 -5.00 11.49 -12.20
N ARG A 241 -4.98 11.64 -10.87
CA ARG A 241 -3.84 11.29 -10.03
C ARG A 241 -3.46 9.82 -10.20
N GLU A 242 -4.42 8.90 -10.07
CA GLU A 242 -4.19 7.45 -10.23
C GLU A 242 -3.60 7.09 -11.60
N LYS A 243 -3.95 7.84 -12.64
CA LYS A 243 -3.41 7.63 -13.99
C LYS A 243 -1.99 8.15 -14.18
N ASN A 244 -1.64 9.22 -13.48
CA ASN A 244 -0.36 9.89 -13.70
C ASN A 244 0.72 9.55 -12.66
N LYS A 245 0.33 9.07 -11.47
CA LYS A 245 1.28 8.96 -10.34
C LYS A 245 2.45 8.00 -10.55
N MET A 246 2.33 7.02 -11.46
CA MET A 246 3.36 6.01 -11.72
C MET A 246 4.14 6.23 -13.02
N LEU A 247 3.97 7.38 -13.68
CA LEU A 247 4.61 7.62 -14.98
C LEU A 247 6.12 7.87 -14.88
N ILE A 248 6.57 8.45 -13.76
CA ILE A 248 8.00 8.66 -13.47
C ILE A 248 8.29 7.92 -12.19
N CYS A 249 8.94 6.77 -12.32
CA CYS A 249 9.21 5.88 -11.19
C CYS A 249 10.52 5.14 -11.38
N GLY A 250 10.95 4.43 -10.35
CA GLY A 250 12.17 3.63 -10.40
C GLY A 250 12.34 2.73 -9.20
N SER A 251 13.48 2.05 -9.14
CA SER A 251 13.87 1.24 -8.00
C SER A 251 15.35 1.37 -7.67
N ILE A 252 15.68 1.20 -6.40
CA ILE A 252 17.04 1.16 -5.87
C ILE A 252 17.19 -0.15 -5.10
N GLU A 253 18.19 -0.96 -5.44
CA GLU A 253 18.59 -2.11 -4.65
C GLU A 253 19.88 -1.81 -3.89
N ALA A 254 19.80 -1.90 -2.56
CA ALA A 254 20.88 -1.60 -1.63
C ALA A 254 21.07 -2.74 -0.63
N SER A 255 22.07 -2.63 0.24
CA SER A 255 22.23 -3.49 1.42
C SER A 255 20.99 -3.38 2.32
N LEU A 256 20.73 -4.41 3.13
CA LEU A 256 19.57 -4.46 4.00
C LEU A 256 19.51 -3.24 4.95
N MET A 257 18.42 -2.49 4.84
CA MET A 257 18.13 -1.33 5.68
C MET A 257 16.66 -1.35 6.11
N PRO A 258 16.32 -2.04 7.21
CA PRO A 258 14.92 -2.24 7.63
C PRO A 258 14.16 -0.96 8.01
N ILE A 259 14.88 0.16 8.17
CA ILE A 259 14.26 1.47 8.49
C ILE A 259 13.43 2.06 7.32
N TYR A 260 13.67 1.62 6.09
CA TYR A 260 12.89 2.13 4.96
C TYR A 260 11.50 1.53 4.94
N ALA A 261 10.49 2.41 4.87
CA ALA A 261 9.08 2.06 4.78
C ALA A 261 8.42 2.82 3.62
N PRO A 262 7.33 2.30 3.04
CA PRO A 262 6.57 3.05 2.05
C PRO A 262 5.75 4.17 2.71
N GLY A 263 5.30 5.14 1.91
CA GLY A 263 4.50 6.26 2.41
C GLY A 263 5.32 7.48 2.87
N ILE A 264 6.64 7.47 2.68
CA ILE A 264 7.53 8.57 3.06
C ILE A 264 8.17 9.24 1.85
N MET A 265 8.56 10.50 2.02
CA MET A 265 9.41 11.22 1.08
C MET A 265 10.89 11.00 1.44
N VAL A 266 11.71 10.79 0.41
CA VAL A 266 13.17 10.67 0.52
C VAL A 266 13.84 11.59 -0.48
N ASN A 267 15.05 12.03 -0.18
CA ASN A 267 15.92 12.70 -1.14
C ASN A 267 16.89 11.67 -1.75
N ILE A 268 16.85 11.48 -3.06
CA ILE A 268 17.74 10.58 -3.78
C ILE A 268 18.91 11.39 -4.36
N LEU A 269 20.14 10.95 -4.11
CA LEU A 269 21.35 11.46 -4.75
C LEU A 269 21.83 10.43 -5.75
N ASN A 270 21.64 10.70 -7.04
CA ASN A 270 22.08 9.84 -8.13
C ASN A 270 23.21 10.53 -8.92
N GLN A 271 24.45 10.18 -8.61
CA GLN A 271 25.61 10.77 -9.26
C GLN A 271 25.76 10.34 -10.74
N GLN A 272 25.29 9.14 -11.09
CA GLN A 272 25.37 8.61 -12.46
C GLN A 272 24.30 9.21 -13.37
N ALA A 273 23.15 9.59 -12.82
CA ALA A 273 22.05 10.22 -13.53
C ALA A 273 21.48 11.38 -12.69
N PRO A 274 22.14 12.56 -12.69
CA PRO A 274 21.76 13.69 -11.83
C PRO A 274 20.31 14.19 -12.03
N SER A 275 19.73 14.01 -13.20
CA SER A 275 18.30 14.30 -13.47
C SER A 275 17.32 13.48 -12.64
N TRP A 276 17.79 12.36 -12.06
CA TRP A 276 17.06 11.49 -11.16
C TRP A 276 17.45 11.70 -9.68
N SER A 277 18.06 12.86 -9.37
CA SER A 277 18.28 13.32 -8.00
C SER A 277 17.14 14.22 -7.55
N GLY A 278 16.87 14.25 -6.24
CA GLY A 278 15.86 15.09 -5.61
C GLY A 278 14.84 14.33 -4.77
N ALA A 279 13.69 14.97 -4.51
CA ALA A 279 12.65 14.42 -3.64
C ALA A 279 11.75 13.43 -4.39
N PHE A 280 11.64 12.21 -3.85
CA PHE A 280 10.79 11.15 -4.37
C PHE A 280 9.95 10.52 -3.26
N TYR A 281 8.79 10.00 -3.64
CA TYR A 281 7.89 9.26 -2.75
C TYR A 281 8.15 7.76 -2.84
N ILE A 282 8.35 7.08 -1.71
CA ILE A 282 8.48 5.62 -1.67
C ILE A 282 7.08 5.00 -1.67
N TYR A 283 6.74 4.25 -2.72
CA TYR A 283 5.44 3.59 -2.82
C TYR A 283 5.47 2.09 -2.48
N LYS A 284 6.66 1.47 -2.51
CA LYS A 284 6.86 0.06 -2.16
C LYS A 284 8.27 -0.15 -1.60
N VAL A 285 8.40 -1.03 -0.62
CA VAL A 285 9.70 -1.52 -0.14
C VAL A 285 9.66 -3.03 -0.04
N ARG A 286 10.77 -3.68 -0.40
CA ARG A 286 10.98 -5.11 -0.21
C ARG A 286 12.27 -5.32 0.57
N HIS A 287 12.16 -5.92 1.75
CA HIS A 287 13.29 -6.40 2.54
C HIS A 287 13.46 -7.91 2.32
N ASP A 288 14.64 -8.32 1.88
CA ASP A 288 15.03 -9.73 1.78
C ASP A 288 16.10 -9.97 2.85
N TYR A 289 15.66 -10.44 4.00
CA TYR A 289 16.51 -10.65 5.16
C TYR A 289 17.50 -11.80 4.92
N GLY A 290 17.11 -12.81 4.14
CA GLY A 290 17.99 -13.93 3.78
C GLY A 290 19.14 -13.52 2.86
N LYS A 291 18.89 -12.58 1.95
CA LYS A 291 19.91 -12.05 1.02
C LYS A 291 20.57 -10.78 1.52
N HIS A 292 20.18 -10.26 2.67
CA HIS A 292 20.64 -8.97 3.20
C HIS A 292 20.49 -7.82 2.21
N LYS A 293 19.32 -7.73 1.58
CA LYS A 293 18.99 -6.72 0.56
C LYS A 293 17.71 -5.97 0.87
N THR A 294 17.69 -4.70 0.52
CA THR A 294 16.48 -3.87 0.47
C THR A 294 16.31 -3.35 -0.95
N LYS A 295 15.12 -3.56 -1.54
CA LYS A 295 14.74 -2.93 -2.79
C LYS A 295 13.65 -1.90 -2.51
N ILE A 296 13.95 -0.63 -2.80
CA ILE A 296 13.08 0.53 -2.61
C ILE A 296 12.51 0.88 -3.97
N PHE A 297 11.20 1.07 -4.05
CA PHE A 297 10.52 1.51 -5.25
C PHE A 297 9.99 2.91 -5.00
N PHE A 298 10.37 3.84 -5.85
CA PHE A 298 10.05 5.25 -5.72
C PHE A 298 9.33 5.79 -6.95
N ARG A 299 8.61 6.87 -6.77
CA ARG A 299 7.98 7.65 -7.83
C ARG A 299 8.16 9.14 -7.59
N LYS A 300 8.10 9.92 -8.65
CA LYS A 300 8.09 11.37 -8.53
C LYS A 300 6.81 11.82 -7.82
N LYS A 301 6.92 12.83 -6.94
CA LYS A 301 5.73 13.48 -6.39
C LYS A 301 4.94 14.16 -7.49
N LEU A 302 3.62 14.20 -7.34
CA LEU A 302 2.75 14.92 -8.25
C LEU A 302 2.46 16.31 -7.72
N GLU A 303 2.62 17.33 -8.55
CA GLU A 303 2.32 18.71 -8.20
C GLU A 303 0.93 19.12 -8.74
N GLY A 304 0.09 19.72 -7.86
CA GLY A 304 -1.22 20.25 -8.23
C GLY A 304 -2.29 19.18 -8.52
N TYR A 305 -2.22 18.04 -7.87
CA TYR A 305 -3.21 16.96 -8.00
C TYR A 305 -3.98 16.72 -6.70
#